data_08467fc5a0ccc6110aca7bab30bfe107
#
_entry.id   08467fc5a0ccc6110aca7bab30bfe107
#
_cell.length_a   1.000
_cell.length_b   1.000
_cell.length_c   1.000
_cell.angle_alpha   90.00
_cell.angle_beta   90.00
_cell.angle_gamma   90.00
#
_symmetry.space_group_name_H-M   'P 1'
#
loop_
_entity.id
_entity.type
_entity.pdbx_description
1 polymer ?
#
loop_
_entity_poly.entity_id
_entity_poly.type
_entity_poly.pdbx_seq_one_letter_code
_entity_poly.pdbx_strand_id
1 'polypeptide(L)'
;MTIQKILLVDDSKTELYHLCELLGKRGYAVRTAHNGDEAMRRLAEDKPDLILMDVVMPGQNGFQLTRSITRDPRYADVPVIMCTSKGQETDK
;
A
#
# COMPACT_ATOMS: atom_id res chain seq x y z
N MET A 1 2.35 16.06 -11.95
CA MET A 1 2.64 15.49 -10.63
C MET A 1 3.61 14.33 -10.75
N THR A 2 4.65 14.33 -9.95
CA THR A 2 5.66 13.28 -9.98
C THR A 2 5.50 12.38 -8.77
N ILE A 3 5.38 11.08 -9.00
CA ILE A 3 5.29 10.12 -7.91
C ILE A 3 6.70 9.73 -7.49
N GLN A 4 7.03 9.97 -6.25
CA GLN A 4 8.34 9.65 -5.70
C GLN A 4 8.26 8.75 -4.48
N LYS A 5 7.22 8.92 -3.67
CA LYS A 5 7.06 8.18 -2.42
C LYS A 5 5.89 7.22 -2.55
N ILE A 6 6.15 5.94 -2.29
CA ILE A 6 5.13 4.90 -2.39
C ILE A 6 5.02 4.16 -1.09
N LEU A 7 3.80 3.98 -0.60
CA LEU A 7 3.53 3.15 0.57
C LEU A 7 2.94 1.83 0.10
N LEU A 8 3.56 0.73 0.50
CA LEU A 8 3.08 -0.61 0.20
C LEU A 8 2.42 -1.19 1.44
N VAL A 9 1.17 -1.62 1.31
CA VAL A 9 0.45 -2.23 2.42
C VAL A 9 0.10 -3.66 2.04
N ASP A 10 0.71 -4.62 2.72
CA ASP A 10 0.53 -6.05 2.43
C ASP A 10 0.97 -6.83 3.67
N ASP A 11 0.22 -7.87 4.03
CA ASP A 11 0.59 -8.69 5.18
C ASP A 11 1.72 -9.67 4.86
N SER A 12 2.06 -9.86 3.60
CA SER A 12 3.12 -10.77 3.19
C SER A 12 4.46 -10.05 3.11
N LYS A 13 5.39 -10.44 3.96
CA LYS A 13 6.73 -9.85 3.94
C LYS A 13 7.46 -10.12 2.64
N THR A 14 7.22 -11.28 2.06
CA THR A 14 7.86 -11.66 0.79
C THR A 14 7.40 -10.73 -0.33
N GLU A 15 6.09 -10.47 -0.41
CA GLU A 15 5.56 -9.56 -1.42
C GLU A 15 6.10 -8.16 -1.23
N LEU A 16 6.13 -7.70 0.01
CA LEU A 16 6.65 -6.37 0.31
C LEU A 16 8.11 -6.25 -0.11
N TYR A 17 8.89 -7.28 0.18
CA TYR A 17 10.31 -7.27 -0.17
C TYR A 17 10.51 -7.18 -1.67
N HIS A 18 9.78 -8.00 -2.43
CA HIS A 18 9.89 -8.01 -3.88
C HIS A 18 9.52 -6.69 -4.49
N LEU A 19 8.39 -6.12 -4.04
CA LEU A 19 7.93 -4.84 -4.58
C LEU A 19 8.85 -3.70 -4.18
N CYS A 20 9.38 -3.75 -2.96
CA CYS A 20 10.33 -2.77 -2.49
C CYS A 20 11.58 -2.75 -3.37
N GLU A 21 12.09 -3.94 -3.69
CA GLU A 21 13.26 -4.03 -4.54
C GLU A 21 12.98 -3.51 -5.93
N LEU A 22 11.86 -3.94 -6.50
CA LEU A 22 11.51 -3.57 -7.86
C LEU A 22 11.32 -2.05 -7.98
N LEU A 23 10.56 -1.48 -7.07
CA LEU A 23 10.27 -0.06 -7.12
C LEU A 23 11.48 0.79 -6.75
N GLY A 24 12.28 0.30 -5.80
CA GLY A 24 13.51 1.00 -5.43
C GLY A 24 14.48 1.13 -6.58
N LYS A 25 14.55 0.09 -7.41
CA LYS A 25 15.42 0.13 -8.59
C LYS A 25 14.97 1.18 -9.59
N ARG A 26 13.68 1.54 -9.54
CA ARG A 26 13.14 2.56 -10.44
C ARG A 26 13.26 3.96 -9.86
N GLY A 27 13.87 4.08 -8.70
CA GLY A 27 14.12 5.39 -8.09
C GLY A 27 13.05 5.88 -7.12
N TYR A 28 12.08 5.04 -6.79
CA TYR A 28 11.04 5.43 -5.83
C TYR A 28 11.52 5.23 -4.40
N ALA A 29 11.07 6.11 -3.52
CA ALA A 29 11.24 5.93 -2.09
C ALA A 29 10.07 5.11 -1.58
N VAL A 30 10.35 3.91 -1.07
CA VAL A 30 9.31 2.94 -0.74
C VAL A 30 9.28 2.71 0.77
N ARG A 31 8.09 2.77 1.35
CA ARG A 31 7.86 2.39 2.73
C ARG A 31 6.86 1.25 2.75
N THR A 32 6.86 0.47 3.81
CA THR A 32 6.01 -0.71 3.90
C THR A 32 5.20 -0.72 5.17
N ALA A 33 4.04 -1.37 5.12
CA ALA A 33 3.18 -1.59 6.27
C ALA A 33 2.57 -2.98 6.14
N HIS A 34 2.48 -3.70 7.26
CA HIS A 34 1.98 -5.08 7.27
C HIS A 34 0.51 -5.15 7.64
N ASN A 35 -0.06 -4.06 8.13
CA ASN A 35 -1.46 -4.04 8.56
C ASN A 35 -1.94 -2.60 8.55
N GLY A 36 -3.23 -2.42 8.88
CA GLY A 36 -3.83 -1.09 8.83
C GLY A 36 -3.27 -0.11 9.85
N ASP A 37 -3.00 -0.59 11.07
CA ASP A 37 -2.45 0.29 12.09
C ASP A 37 -1.09 0.83 11.67
N GLU A 38 -0.27 -0.04 11.13
CA GLU A 38 1.04 0.38 10.65
C GLU A 38 0.93 1.31 9.46
N ALA A 39 -0.03 1.03 8.57
CA ALA A 39 -0.26 1.89 7.42
C ALA A 39 -0.62 3.31 7.86
N MET A 40 -1.52 3.44 8.83
CA MET A 40 -1.91 4.75 9.31
C MET A 40 -0.74 5.48 9.96
N ARG A 41 0.11 4.74 10.66
CA ARG A 41 1.30 5.31 11.26
C ARG A 41 2.27 5.85 10.21
N ARG A 42 2.48 5.05 9.15
CA ARG A 42 3.37 5.49 8.06
C ARG A 42 2.83 6.73 7.37
N LEU A 43 1.51 6.79 7.18
CA LEU A 43 0.89 7.96 6.56
C LEU A 43 1.13 9.23 7.39
N ALA A 44 1.05 9.10 8.70
CA ALA A 44 1.25 10.23 9.59
C ALA A 44 2.71 10.68 9.62
N GLU A 45 3.63 9.74 9.46
CA GLU A 45 5.04 10.05 9.47
C GLU A 45 5.51 10.75 8.20
N ASP A 46 5.00 10.28 7.06
CA ASP A 46 5.45 10.80 5.78
C ASP A 46 4.39 10.48 4.73
N LYS A 47 3.70 11.50 4.28
CA LYS A 47 2.61 11.34 3.33
C LYS A 47 3.14 10.85 1.99
N PRO A 48 2.66 9.69 1.51
CA PRO A 48 3.12 9.16 0.22
C PRO A 48 2.41 9.84 -0.94
N ASP A 49 2.98 9.64 -2.12
CA ASP A 49 2.35 10.10 -3.36
C ASP A 49 1.40 9.05 -3.93
N LEU A 50 1.59 7.79 -3.52
CA LEU A 50 0.80 6.67 -4.03
C LEU A 50 0.79 5.57 -2.98
N ILE A 51 -0.34 4.89 -2.85
CA ILE A 51 -0.48 3.73 -1.97
C ILE A 51 -0.82 2.51 -2.81
N LEU A 52 -0.05 1.44 -2.63
CA LEU A 52 -0.40 0.14 -3.20
C LEU A 52 -0.96 -0.71 -2.07
N MET A 53 -2.23 -1.06 -2.18
CA MET A 53 -3.00 -1.69 -1.10
C MET A 53 -3.35 -3.11 -1.45
N ASP A 54 -2.95 -4.06 -0.60
CA ASP A 54 -3.37 -5.43 -0.74
C ASP A 54 -4.82 -5.57 -0.27
N VAL A 55 -5.63 -6.25 -1.06
CA VAL A 55 -7.04 -6.43 -0.74
C VAL A 55 -7.23 -7.46 0.37
N VAL A 56 -6.42 -8.51 0.35
CA VAL A 56 -6.60 -9.65 1.26
C VAL A 56 -5.56 -9.61 2.37
N MET A 57 -5.99 -9.22 3.56
CA MET A 57 -5.13 -9.21 4.74
C MET A 57 -5.87 -9.82 5.92
N PRO A 58 -5.22 -10.68 6.72
CA PRO A 58 -5.88 -11.29 7.88
C PRO A 58 -6.39 -10.23 8.85
N GLY A 59 -7.60 -10.42 9.29
CA GLY A 59 -8.20 -9.54 10.27
C GLY A 59 -8.54 -8.16 9.77
N GLN A 60 -8.32 -7.90 8.49
CA GLN A 60 -8.57 -6.57 7.96
C GLN A 60 -8.84 -6.67 6.47
N ASN A 61 -9.73 -5.80 6.01
CA ASN A 61 -10.11 -5.73 4.62
C ASN A 61 -9.47 -4.51 3.98
N GLY A 62 -8.72 -4.72 2.90
CA GLY A 62 -8.06 -3.61 2.20
C GLY A 62 -9.03 -2.56 1.69
N PHE A 63 -10.24 -2.96 1.31
CA PHE A 63 -11.26 -1.99 0.88
C PHE A 63 -11.67 -1.08 2.03
N GLN A 64 -11.85 -1.64 3.22
CA GLN A 64 -12.21 -0.84 4.39
C GLN A 64 -11.10 0.12 4.75
N LEU A 65 -9.87 -0.34 4.73
CA LEU A 65 -8.74 0.51 5.03
C LEU A 65 -8.61 1.63 4.01
N THR A 66 -8.78 1.29 2.73
CA THR A 66 -8.74 2.30 1.66
C THR A 66 -9.82 3.36 1.89
N ARG A 67 -11.02 2.93 2.29
CA ARG A 67 -12.11 3.86 2.57
C ARG A 67 -11.75 4.80 3.70
N SER A 68 -11.15 4.26 4.75
CA SER A 68 -10.72 5.07 5.89
C SER A 68 -9.72 6.13 5.46
N ILE A 69 -8.78 5.75 4.62
CA ILE A 69 -7.75 6.66 4.13
C ILE A 69 -8.35 7.73 3.24
N THR A 70 -9.21 7.34 2.31
CA THR A 70 -9.76 8.29 1.33
C THR A 70 -10.77 9.24 1.96
N ARG A 71 -11.34 8.88 3.09
CA ARG A 71 -12.25 9.76 3.82
C ARG A 71 -11.52 10.76 4.69
N ASP A 72 -10.26 10.51 4.99
CA ASP A 72 -9.47 11.40 5.81
C ASP A 72 -9.01 12.59 4.96
N PRO A 73 -9.36 13.82 5.33
CA PRO A 73 -8.98 14.98 4.51
C PRO A 73 -7.48 15.10 4.30
N ARG A 74 -6.69 14.56 5.21
CA ARG A 74 -5.22 14.63 5.08
C ARG A 74 -4.71 13.78 3.92
N TYR A 75 -5.43 12.70 3.58
CA TYR A 75 -4.97 11.73 2.60
C TYR A 75 -5.93 11.54 1.44
N ALA A 76 -6.98 12.34 1.37
CA ALA A 76 -8.02 12.16 0.36
C ALA A 76 -7.50 12.32 -1.06
N ASP A 77 -6.41 13.06 -1.22
CA ASP A 77 -5.83 13.30 -2.54
C ASP A 77 -4.77 12.26 -2.94
N VAL A 78 -4.46 11.31 -2.06
CA VAL A 78 -3.47 10.28 -2.36
C VAL A 78 -4.14 9.14 -3.12
N PRO A 79 -3.71 8.83 -4.35
CA PRO A 79 -4.30 7.72 -5.08
C PRO A 79 -3.94 6.38 -4.44
N VAL A 80 -4.91 5.47 -4.44
CA VAL A 80 -4.74 4.13 -3.89
C VAL A 80 -5.02 3.12 -5.00
N ILE A 81 -4.04 2.25 -5.26
CA ILE A 81 -4.20 1.16 -6.23
C ILE A 81 -4.36 -0.14 -5.46
N MET A 82 -5.49 -0.82 -5.72
CA MET A 82 -5.78 -2.09 -5.07
C MET A 82 -5.05 -3.21 -5.78
N CYS A 83 -4.38 -4.06 -5.01
CA CYS A 83 -3.63 -5.18 -5.54
C CYS A 83 -4.26 -6.47 -5.06
N THR A 84 -4.45 -7.42 -5.97
CA THR A 84 -5.10 -8.68 -5.64
C THR A 84 -4.21 -9.86 -5.97
N SER A 85 -2.92 -9.70 -5.82
CA SER A 85 -1.97 -10.71 -6.27
C SER A 85 -2.21 -12.09 -5.65
N LYS A 86 -2.71 -12.13 -4.44
CA LYS A 86 -2.89 -13.41 -3.76
C LYS A 86 -3.99 -14.27 -4.35
N GLY A 87 -4.93 -13.68 -5.03
CA GLY A 87 -6.03 -14.42 -5.58
C GLY A 87 -5.93 -14.64 -7.07
N GLN A 88 -4.82 -14.29 -7.64
CA GLN A 88 -4.72 -14.24 -9.08
C GLN A 88 -4.40 -15.54 -9.76
N GLU A 89 -3.80 -16.38 -9.08
CA GLU A 89 -3.35 -17.52 -9.77
C GLU A 89 -4.43 -18.39 -10.19
N THR A 90 -4.79 -18.47 -10.89
CA THR A 90 -5.75 -19.22 -11.21
C THR A 90 -5.79 -19.67 -12.40
N ASP A 91 -5.47 -19.46 -12.56
CA ASP A 91 -5.52 -19.77 -13.16
C ASP A 91 -5.55 -20.27 -13.73
N LYS A 92 -5.46 -20.35 -14.10
CA LYS A 92 -5.51 -20.71 -14.70
C LYS A 92 -5.61 -21.11 -15.12
#